data_b581dd81bcbe9dcc600c3c771b191df2
#
_entry.id   b581dd81bcbe9dcc600c3c771b191df2
#
_cell.length_a   1.000
_cell.length_b   1.000
_cell.length_c   1.000
_cell.angle_alpha   90.00
_cell.angle_beta   90.00
_cell.angle_gamma   90.00
#
_symmetry.space_group_name_H-M   'P 1'
#
loop_
_entity.id
_entity.type
_entity.pdbx_description
1 polymer ?
#
loop_
_entity_poly.entity_id
_entity_poly.type
_entity_poly.pdbx_seq_one_letter_code
_entity_poly.pdbx_strand_id
1 'polypeptide(L)'
;QDINRQIKAVKGGAQIIIGTPGRVMDHLRRKTIRCEAVNTIVLDEADEMLNMGFREDIETILEYIPEEGRQTVLFSATMPKPILDITKKYQHDAVTIKVVKKELTVPSIEQYYYDVKRKDKTEVLTRLLDYYNPKLSLVFCNTKKMVDELSEELKSRGYMAEGLHGDMKQAQRDRVMKAFRSGRVEILIATDVAARGIDVDDVEAVFNYDIPQDDEYYVHRIGRTGRAGRTGRAFTFVKGKEVYKLKDIMRYCKTK
;
A
#
# COMPACT_ATOMS: atom_id res chain seq x y z
N GLN A 1 8.47 -14.69 5.72
CA GLN A 1 9.87 -15.15 5.75
C GLN A 1 10.11 -16.02 6.97
N ASP A 2 10.93 -17.09 6.86
CA ASP A 2 11.28 -17.97 7.98
C ASP A 2 12.01 -17.19 9.06
N ILE A 3 11.53 -17.29 10.31
CA ILE A 3 12.08 -16.58 11.46
C ILE A 3 13.51 -17.04 11.79
N ASN A 4 13.83 -18.31 11.58
CA ASN A 4 15.17 -18.85 11.89
C ASN A 4 16.26 -18.19 11.02
N ARG A 5 15.96 -17.86 9.77
CA ARG A 5 16.86 -17.09 8.91
C ARG A 5 17.10 -15.69 9.46
N GLN A 6 16.04 -15.04 9.96
CA GLN A 6 16.14 -13.71 10.57
C GLN A 6 16.95 -13.76 11.88
N ILE A 7 16.69 -14.75 12.75
CA ILE A 7 17.46 -14.96 13.97
C ILE A 7 18.95 -15.14 13.67
N LYS A 8 19.29 -15.91 12.61
CA LYS A 8 20.69 -16.10 12.21
C LYS A 8 21.32 -14.78 11.75
N ALA A 9 20.59 -13.95 11.00
CA ALA A 9 21.07 -12.65 10.54
C ALA A 9 21.31 -11.69 11.71
N VAL A 10 20.35 -11.62 12.66
CA VAL A 10 20.49 -10.79 13.88
C VAL A 10 21.69 -11.24 14.71
N LYS A 11 21.85 -12.55 14.95
CA LYS A 11 23.03 -13.10 15.66
C LYS A 11 24.34 -12.85 14.91
N GLY A 12 24.30 -12.72 13.59
CA GLY A 12 25.44 -12.38 12.76
C GLY A 12 25.83 -10.89 12.78
N GLY A 13 25.21 -10.07 13.63
CA GLY A 13 25.56 -8.66 13.82
C GLY A 13 24.82 -7.68 12.90
N ALA A 14 23.59 -7.97 12.52
CA ALA A 14 22.78 -7.01 11.77
C ALA A 14 22.60 -5.71 12.58
N GLN A 15 23.04 -4.59 12.02
CA GLN A 15 22.98 -3.26 12.64
C GLN A 15 21.65 -2.53 12.35
N ILE A 16 20.98 -2.89 11.25
CA ILE A 16 19.70 -2.32 10.84
C ILE A 16 18.68 -3.45 10.79
N ILE A 17 17.58 -3.28 11.51
CA ILE A 17 16.47 -4.22 11.56
C ILE A 17 15.24 -3.54 10.97
N ILE A 18 14.69 -4.10 9.90
CA ILE A 18 13.48 -3.62 9.25
C ILE A 18 12.41 -4.70 9.40
N GLY A 19 11.25 -4.32 9.91
CA GLY A 19 10.16 -5.26 10.12
C GLY A 19 8.82 -4.59 10.32
N THR A 20 7.76 -5.36 10.16
CA THR A 20 6.41 -4.97 10.59
C THR A 20 6.29 -5.11 12.11
N PRO A 21 5.42 -4.33 12.79
CA PRO A 21 5.30 -4.37 14.25
C PRO A 21 5.15 -5.77 14.80
N GLY A 22 4.21 -6.58 14.30
CA GLY A 22 4.00 -7.95 14.78
C GLY A 22 5.23 -8.87 14.62
N ARG A 23 6.09 -8.68 13.58
CA ARG A 23 7.32 -9.45 13.42
C ARG A 23 8.41 -8.99 14.41
N VAL A 24 8.52 -7.70 14.65
CA VAL A 24 9.43 -7.14 15.65
C VAL A 24 9.03 -7.65 17.05
N MET A 25 7.73 -7.62 17.38
CA MET A 25 7.20 -8.17 18.61
C MET A 25 7.52 -9.66 18.81
N ASP A 26 7.44 -10.48 17.75
CA ASP A 26 7.82 -11.90 17.84
C ASP A 26 9.31 -12.06 18.20
N HIS A 27 10.18 -11.26 17.60
CA HIS A 27 11.61 -11.24 17.94
C HIS A 27 11.88 -10.76 19.38
N LEU A 28 11.15 -9.75 19.87
CA LEU A 28 11.26 -9.25 21.23
C LEU A 28 10.84 -10.31 22.25
N ARG A 29 9.67 -10.95 22.03
CA ARG A 29 9.19 -12.06 22.88
C ARG A 29 10.18 -13.22 22.93
N ARG A 30 10.88 -13.51 21.84
CA ARG A 30 11.93 -14.54 21.75
C ARG A 30 13.29 -14.07 22.25
N LYS A 31 13.43 -12.81 22.65
CA LYS A 31 14.70 -12.20 23.08
C LYS A 31 15.82 -12.37 22.04
N THR A 32 15.47 -12.32 20.74
CA THR A 32 16.43 -12.47 19.64
C THR A 32 16.97 -11.14 19.14
N ILE A 33 16.27 -10.04 19.41
CA ILE A 33 16.73 -8.66 19.21
C ILE A 33 17.12 -8.11 20.58
N ARG A 34 18.28 -7.48 20.67
CA ARG A 34 18.74 -6.74 21.83
C ARG A 34 18.43 -5.27 21.63
N CYS A 35 17.58 -4.72 22.49
CA CYS A 35 17.11 -3.34 22.36
C CYS A 35 18.00 -2.33 23.09
N GLU A 36 18.89 -2.78 23.97
CA GLU A 36 19.68 -1.92 24.85
C GLU A 36 20.66 -1.02 24.07
N ALA A 37 21.06 -1.43 22.87
CA ALA A 37 21.97 -0.68 22.00
C ALA A 37 21.28 0.06 20.85
N VAL A 38 19.95 0.02 20.81
CA VAL A 38 19.19 0.71 19.75
C VAL A 38 19.12 2.19 20.07
N ASN A 39 19.74 3.01 19.22
CA ASN A 39 19.77 4.46 19.36
C ASN A 39 18.91 5.20 18.35
N THR A 40 18.31 4.50 17.38
CA THR A 40 17.47 5.11 16.36
C THR A 40 16.28 4.23 16.05
N ILE A 41 15.08 4.81 16.09
CA ILE A 41 13.83 4.17 15.65
C ILE A 41 13.23 5.01 14.52
N VAL A 42 12.80 4.32 13.50
CA VAL A 42 12.06 4.93 12.39
C VAL A 42 10.70 4.25 12.28
N LEU A 43 9.64 5.04 12.43
CA LEU A 43 8.27 4.63 12.11
C LEU A 43 7.93 5.17 10.73
N ASP A 44 7.80 4.30 9.76
CA ASP A 44 7.46 4.64 8.39
C ASP A 44 6.02 4.23 8.07
N GLU A 45 5.30 5.06 7.30
CA GLU A 45 3.86 4.90 7.04
C GLU A 45 3.07 4.72 8.36
N ALA A 46 3.35 5.58 9.37
CA ALA A 46 2.81 5.39 10.72
C ALA A 46 1.28 5.44 10.78
N ASP A 47 0.63 6.30 9.99
CA ASP A 47 -0.83 6.35 9.82
C ASP A 47 -1.39 5.01 9.34
N GLU A 48 -0.72 4.38 8.37
CA GLU A 48 -1.11 3.09 7.84
C GLU A 48 -0.96 1.97 8.90
N MET A 49 0.12 1.97 9.65
CA MET A 49 0.28 1.00 10.74
C MET A 49 -0.83 1.13 11.80
N LEU A 50 -1.25 2.35 12.12
CA LEU A 50 -2.37 2.56 13.05
C LEU A 50 -3.72 2.12 12.46
N ASN A 51 -3.96 2.41 11.18
CA ASN A 51 -5.17 1.94 10.47
C ASN A 51 -5.26 0.40 10.43
N MET A 52 -4.12 -0.28 10.46
CA MET A 52 -4.03 -1.73 10.57
C MET A 52 -4.20 -2.26 12.00
N GLY A 53 -4.35 -1.40 13.00
CA GLY A 53 -4.52 -1.77 14.40
C GLY A 53 -3.22 -2.07 15.16
N PHE A 54 -2.05 -1.69 14.62
CA PHE A 54 -0.74 -1.95 15.27
C PHE A 54 -0.35 -0.93 16.34
N ARG A 55 -1.28 -0.12 16.83
CA ARG A 55 -0.97 0.91 17.83
C ARG A 55 -0.30 0.34 19.06
N GLU A 56 -0.90 -0.67 19.68
CA GLU A 56 -0.39 -1.31 20.89
C GLU A 56 0.97 -1.96 20.67
N ASP A 57 1.16 -2.63 19.53
CA ASP A 57 2.45 -3.24 19.17
C ASP A 57 3.53 -2.18 19.03
N ILE A 58 3.23 -1.04 18.38
CA ILE A 58 4.16 0.08 18.20
C ILE A 58 4.55 0.67 19.56
N GLU A 59 3.57 0.99 20.40
CA GLU A 59 3.83 1.55 21.74
C GLU A 59 4.66 0.57 22.58
N THR A 60 4.35 -0.72 22.55
CA THR A 60 5.13 -1.75 23.24
C THR A 60 6.57 -1.83 22.72
N ILE A 61 6.79 -1.79 21.41
CA ILE A 61 8.14 -1.77 20.81
C ILE A 61 8.94 -0.55 21.30
N LEU A 62 8.30 0.63 21.31
CA LEU A 62 8.93 1.86 21.78
C LEU A 62 9.32 1.81 23.26
N GLU A 63 8.53 1.11 24.10
CA GLU A 63 8.80 0.91 25.53
C GLU A 63 9.94 -0.11 25.80
N TYR A 64 10.18 -1.06 24.87
CA TYR A 64 11.30 -1.98 24.98
C TYR A 64 12.67 -1.34 24.74
N ILE A 65 12.70 -0.18 24.08
CA ILE A 65 13.95 0.47 23.66
C ILE A 65 14.23 1.64 24.61
N PRO A 66 15.43 1.71 25.20
CA PRO A 66 15.78 2.80 26.11
C PRO A 66 15.50 4.18 25.49
N GLU A 67 14.97 5.08 26.28
CA GLU A 67 14.62 6.43 25.84
C GLU A 67 15.86 7.34 25.79
N GLU A 68 16.79 7.14 26.70
CA GLU A 68 18.01 7.93 26.81
C GLU A 68 18.90 7.76 25.57
N GLY A 69 19.22 8.87 24.91
CA GLY A 69 20.04 8.88 23.69
C GLY A 69 19.37 8.33 22.43
N ARG A 70 18.08 8.01 22.50
CA ARG A 70 17.33 7.52 21.35
C ARG A 70 16.81 8.63 20.47
N GLN A 71 17.09 8.53 19.17
CA GLN A 71 16.40 9.33 18.16
C GLN A 71 15.15 8.58 17.66
N THR A 72 13.99 9.23 17.76
CA THR A 72 12.73 8.68 17.21
C THR A 72 12.30 9.52 16.00
N VAL A 73 12.26 8.90 14.83
CA VAL A 73 11.83 9.53 13.58
C VAL A 73 10.49 8.91 13.15
N LEU A 74 9.56 9.75 12.71
CA LEU A 74 8.25 9.32 12.26
C LEU A 74 7.96 9.92 10.87
N PHE A 75 7.64 9.05 9.92
CA PHE A 75 7.13 9.41 8.60
C PHE A 75 5.66 9.00 8.50
N SER A 76 4.83 9.94 8.06
CA SER A 76 3.40 9.71 7.89
C SER A 76 2.85 10.64 6.81
N ALA A 77 1.94 10.13 5.99
CA ALA A 77 1.25 10.97 5.01
C ALA A 77 0.23 11.89 5.69
N THR A 78 -0.39 11.43 6.78
CA THR A 78 -1.36 12.16 7.57
C THR A 78 -0.96 12.20 9.04
N MET A 79 -1.48 13.19 9.78
CA MET A 79 -1.19 13.39 11.20
C MET A 79 -2.48 13.41 12.04
N PRO A 80 -3.27 12.30 12.04
CA PRO A 80 -4.46 12.21 12.86
C PRO A 80 -4.09 12.20 14.36
N LYS A 81 -5.09 12.45 15.20
CA LYS A 81 -4.89 12.51 16.67
C LYS A 81 -4.09 11.33 17.24
N PRO A 82 -4.34 10.07 16.86
CA PRO A 82 -3.54 8.94 17.40
C PRO A 82 -2.05 9.02 17.06
N ILE A 83 -1.67 9.52 15.87
CA ILE A 83 -0.26 9.76 15.50
C ILE A 83 0.31 10.88 16.36
N LEU A 84 -0.41 11.99 16.52
CA LEU A 84 0.03 13.10 17.37
C LEU A 84 0.22 12.67 18.83
N ASP A 85 -0.59 11.73 19.33
CA ASP A 85 -0.44 11.20 20.68
C ASP A 85 0.87 10.39 20.82
N ILE A 86 1.20 9.56 19.80
CA ILE A 86 2.47 8.83 19.75
C ILE A 86 3.66 9.80 19.67
N THR A 87 3.60 10.82 18.83
CA THR A 87 4.70 11.80 18.73
C THR A 87 4.93 12.51 20.05
N LYS A 88 3.87 12.95 20.72
CA LYS A 88 3.96 13.63 22.02
C LYS A 88 4.54 12.75 23.13
N LYS A 89 4.26 11.43 23.09
CA LYS A 89 4.69 10.50 24.12
C LYS A 89 6.13 10.02 23.93
N TYR A 90 6.57 9.84 22.66
CA TYR A 90 7.81 9.13 22.35
C TYR A 90 8.86 9.94 21.57
N GLN A 91 8.56 11.20 21.22
CA GLN A 91 9.51 12.11 20.61
C GLN A 91 9.74 13.32 21.52
N HIS A 92 11.01 13.67 21.72
CA HIS A 92 11.42 14.84 22.49
C HIS A 92 12.01 15.88 21.53
N ASP A 93 11.64 17.14 21.71
CA ASP A 93 12.11 18.28 20.89
C ASP A 93 12.04 18.00 19.38
N ALA A 94 10.97 17.33 18.96
CA ALA A 94 10.82 16.90 17.58
C ALA A 94 10.69 18.08 16.60
N VAL A 95 11.53 18.10 15.59
CA VAL A 95 11.42 19.05 14.47
C VAL A 95 10.39 18.51 13.48
N THR A 96 9.34 19.27 13.25
CA THR A 96 8.32 18.92 12.25
C THR A 96 8.73 19.44 10.87
N ILE A 97 9.00 18.51 9.95
CA ILE A 97 9.28 18.84 8.55
C ILE A 97 8.03 18.48 7.74
N LYS A 98 7.35 19.50 7.21
CA LYS A 98 6.14 19.32 6.42
C LYS A 98 6.42 19.56 4.95
N VAL A 99 6.37 18.50 4.15
CA VAL A 99 6.40 18.60 2.69
C VAL A 99 4.97 18.77 2.20
N VAL A 100 4.56 20.00 1.96
CA VAL A 100 3.23 20.28 1.42
C VAL A 100 3.30 20.10 -0.10
N LYS A 101 2.71 19.03 -0.62
CA LYS A 101 2.36 18.98 -2.04
C LYS A 101 1.17 19.91 -2.24
N LYS A 102 1.29 20.89 -3.14
CA LYS A 102 0.18 21.80 -3.50
C LYS A 102 -1.03 21.02 -4.04
N GLU A 103 -0.79 19.84 -4.59
CA GLU A 103 -1.79 18.95 -5.17
C GLU A 103 -1.63 17.56 -4.58
N LEU A 104 -2.73 16.97 -4.09
CA LEU A 104 -2.77 15.62 -3.53
C LEU A 104 -2.63 14.54 -4.61
N THR A 105 -2.93 14.89 -5.86
CA THR A 105 -2.77 14.02 -7.02
C THR A 105 -1.59 14.49 -7.87
N VAL A 106 -0.92 13.54 -8.50
CA VAL A 106 0.17 13.85 -9.43
C VAL A 106 -0.42 14.43 -10.71
N PRO A 107 -0.04 15.65 -11.13
CA PRO A 107 -0.61 16.30 -12.34
C PRO A 107 -0.46 15.47 -13.61
N SER A 108 0.48 14.52 -13.63
CA SER A 108 0.72 13.62 -14.76
C SER A 108 -0.24 12.43 -14.84
N ILE A 109 -1.22 12.31 -13.93
CA ILE A 109 -2.20 11.22 -13.95
C ILE A 109 -3.52 11.72 -14.52
N GLU A 110 -3.89 11.22 -15.68
CA GLU A 110 -5.23 11.40 -16.25
C GLU A 110 -6.23 10.52 -15.48
N GLN A 111 -7.31 11.13 -14.98
CA GLN A 111 -8.27 10.44 -14.13
C GLN A 111 -9.64 10.40 -14.81
N TYR A 112 -10.21 9.21 -14.89
CA TYR A 112 -11.51 8.95 -15.51
C TYR A 112 -12.40 8.19 -14.53
N TYR A 113 -13.70 8.39 -14.62
CA TYR A 113 -14.67 7.53 -13.92
C TYR A 113 -15.75 7.05 -14.90
N TYR A 114 -16.31 5.88 -14.56
CA TYR A 114 -17.39 5.27 -15.33
C TYR A 114 -18.49 4.83 -14.37
N ASP A 115 -19.72 5.24 -14.62
CA ASP A 115 -20.91 4.69 -13.93
C ASP A 115 -21.27 3.36 -14.59
N VAL A 116 -20.94 2.26 -13.90
CA VAL A 116 -21.01 0.91 -14.46
C VAL A 116 -21.83 0.00 -13.55
N LYS A 117 -22.81 -0.69 -14.09
CA LYS A 117 -23.53 -1.73 -13.36
C LYS A 117 -22.57 -2.87 -12.95
N ARG A 118 -22.78 -3.46 -11.77
CA ARG A 118 -21.90 -4.51 -11.25
C ARG A 118 -21.63 -5.65 -12.24
N LYS A 119 -22.67 -6.08 -12.97
CA LYS A 119 -22.58 -7.17 -13.95
C LYS A 119 -21.74 -6.82 -15.19
N ASP A 120 -21.56 -5.53 -15.48
CA ASP A 120 -20.91 -5.05 -16.68
C ASP A 120 -19.47 -4.57 -16.39
N LYS A 121 -19.01 -4.56 -15.11
CA LYS A 121 -17.69 -4.06 -14.70
C LYS A 121 -16.54 -4.76 -15.42
N THR A 122 -16.56 -6.10 -15.50
CA THR A 122 -15.50 -6.87 -16.16
C THR A 122 -15.46 -6.57 -17.66
N GLU A 123 -16.62 -6.45 -18.29
CA GLU A 123 -16.70 -6.12 -19.72
C GLU A 123 -16.14 -4.71 -20.00
N VAL A 124 -16.46 -3.72 -19.16
CA VAL A 124 -15.89 -2.38 -19.28
C VAL A 124 -14.39 -2.40 -19.03
N LEU A 125 -13.93 -3.16 -18.03
CA LEU A 125 -12.49 -3.30 -17.76
C LEU A 125 -11.74 -3.87 -18.95
N THR A 126 -12.23 -4.94 -19.55
CA THR A 126 -11.56 -5.58 -20.71
C THR A 126 -11.54 -4.65 -21.92
N ARG A 127 -12.62 -3.93 -22.19
CA ARG A 127 -12.64 -2.93 -23.28
C ARG A 127 -11.64 -1.79 -23.07
N LEU A 128 -11.46 -1.33 -21.83
CA LEU A 128 -10.46 -0.31 -21.52
C LEU A 128 -9.04 -0.85 -21.64
N LEU A 129 -8.80 -2.09 -21.18
CA LEU A 129 -7.52 -2.77 -21.36
C LEU A 129 -7.17 -2.92 -22.85
N ASP A 130 -8.11 -3.39 -23.67
CA ASP A 130 -7.90 -3.56 -25.11
C ASP A 130 -7.69 -2.21 -25.83
N TYR A 131 -8.45 -1.19 -25.45
CA TYR A 131 -8.38 0.13 -26.09
C TYR A 131 -7.10 0.89 -25.78
N TYR A 132 -6.69 0.90 -24.50
CA TYR A 132 -5.51 1.63 -24.04
C TYR A 132 -4.22 0.81 -24.13
N ASN A 133 -4.34 -0.50 -24.18
CA ASN A 133 -3.25 -1.48 -24.29
C ASN A 133 -2.04 -1.16 -23.38
N PRO A 134 -2.26 -0.95 -22.05
CA PRO A 134 -1.17 -0.61 -21.14
C PRO A 134 -0.25 -1.80 -20.92
N LYS A 135 1.07 -1.58 -20.93
CA LYS A 135 2.06 -2.63 -20.68
C LYS A 135 1.88 -3.30 -19.33
N LEU A 136 1.67 -2.51 -18.29
CA LEU A 136 1.39 -2.99 -16.95
C LEU A 136 0.21 -2.24 -16.36
N SER A 137 -0.72 -3.01 -15.79
CA SER A 137 -1.92 -2.49 -15.13
C SER A 137 -2.06 -3.02 -13.72
N LEU A 138 -2.53 -2.17 -12.82
CA LEU A 138 -2.89 -2.54 -11.46
C LEU A 138 -4.39 -2.35 -11.24
N VAL A 139 -5.09 -3.42 -10.89
CA VAL A 139 -6.54 -3.42 -10.64
C VAL A 139 -6.82 -3.59 -9.16
N PHE A 140 -7.51 -2.65 -8.56
CA PHE A 140 -7.85 -2.66 -7.14
C PHE A 140 -9.26 -3.19 -6.89
N CYS A 141 -9.35 -4.22 -6.04
CA CYS A 141 -10.59 -4.77 -5.51
C CYS A 141 -10.63 -4.64 -3.99
N ASN A 142 -11.81 -4.43 -3.43
CA ASN A 142 -11.96 -4.26 -1.98
C ASN A 142 -11.91 -5.57 -1.19
N THR A 143 -12.10 -6.73 -1.83
CA THR A 143 -12.10 -8.04 -1.17
C THR A 143 -11.20 -9.04 -1.85
N LYS A 144 -10.63 -9.97 -1.06
CA LYS A 144 -9.82 -11.09 -1.54
C LYS A 144 -10.60 -11.97 -2.52
N LYS A 145 -11.87 -12.25 -2.19
CA LYS A 145 -12.76 -13.04 -3.05
C LYS A 145 -12.91 -12.42 -4.43
N MET A 146 -13.10 -11.10 -4.50
CA MET A 146 -13.21 -10.39 -5.78
C MET A 146 -11.89 -10.43 -6.56
N VAL A 147 -10.74 -10.39 -5.88
CA VAL A 147 -9.43 -10.56 -6.51
C VAL A 147 -9.32 -11.92 -7.19
N ASP A 148 -9.72 -13.00 -6.50
CA ASP A 148 -9.69 -14.35 -7.06
C ASP A 148 -10.66 -14.50 -8.24
N GLU A 149 -11.93 -14.10 -8.05
CA GLU A 149 -12.97 -14.20 -9.09
C GLU A 149 -12.57 -13.42 -10.36
N LEU A 150 -12.09 -12.17 -10.21
CA LEU A 150 -11.71 -11.34 -11.34
C LEU A 150 -10.46 -11.87 -12.04
N SER A 151 -9.47 -12.39 -11.27
CA SER A 151 -8.26 -12.95 -11.88
C SER A 151 -8.55 -14.19 -12.72
N GLU A 152 -9.42 -15.10 -12.24
CA GLU A 152 -9.83 -16.28 -13.01
C GLU A 152 -10.67 -15.87 -14.23
N GLU A 153 -11.55 -14.90 -14.09
CA GLU A 153 -12.36 -14.42 -15.22
C GLU A 153 -11.48 -13.78 -16.32
N LEU A 154 -10.50 -12.95 -15.96
CA LEU A 154 -9.59 -12.35 -16.94
C LEU A 154 -8.69 -13.40 -17.60
N LYS A 155 -8.18 -14.39 -16.84
CA LYS A 155 -7.42 -15.52 -17.41
C LYS A 155 -8.26 -16.32 -18.41
N SER A 156 -9.52 -16.61 -18.08
CA SER A 156 -10.42 -17.35 -18.97
C SER A 156 -10.69 -16.61 -20.29
N ARG A 157 -10.54 -15.27 -20.28
CA ARG A 157 -10.64 -14.42 -21.46
C ARG A 157 -9.29 -14.24 -22.20
N GLY A 158 -8.22 -14.90 -21.73
CA GLY A 158 -6.91 -14.88 -22.37
C GLY A 158 -5.96 -13.76 -21.90
N TYR A 159 -6.32 -12.99 -20.86
CA TYR A 159 -5.44 -11.96 -20.33
C TYR A 159 -4.36 -12.55 -19.41
N MET A 160 -3.17 -11.97 -19.45
CA MET A 160 -2.07 -12.33 -18.54
C MET A 160 -2.25 -11.65 -17.18
N ALA A 161 -3.23 -12.14 -16.42
CA ALA A 161 -3.67 -11.59 -15.15
C ALA A 161 -3.33 -12.51 -13.98
N GLU A 162 -2.96 -11.93 -12.82
CA GLU A 162 -2.76 -12.65 -11.56
C GLU A 162 -3.31 -11.87 -10.38
N GLY A 163 -3.88 -12.62 -9.42
CA GLY A 163 -4.36 -12.06 -8.15
C GLY A 163 -3.25 -11.94 -7.11
N LEU A 164 -3.36 -10.93 -6.23
CA LEU A 164 -2.46 -10.72 -5.09
C LEU A 164 -3.26 -10.29 -3.86
N HIS A 165 -3.32 -11.14 -2.83
CA HIS A 165 -4.01 -10.83 -1.57
C HIS A 165 -3.35 -11.49 -0.36
N GLY A 166 -3.82 -11.12 0.86
CA GLY A 166 -3.18 -11.48 2.12
C GLY A 166 -3.17 -12.97 2.47
N ASP A 167 -4.10 -13.78 1.90
CA ASP A 167 -4.18 -15.22 2.21
C ASP A 167 -3.18 -16.06 1.41
N MET A 168 -2.51 -15.47 0.42
CA MET A 168 -1.49 -16.15 -0.36
C MET A 168 -0.23 -16.40 0.47
N LYS A 169 0.37 -17.58 0.28
CA LYS A 169 1.67 -17.91 0.86
C LYS A 169 2.76 -16.97 0.28
N GLN A 170 3.75 -16.61 1.10
CA GLN A 170 4.81 -15.67 0.68
C GLN A 170 5.48 -16.09 -0.64
N ALA A 171 5.78 -17.37 -0.82
CA ALA A 171 6.39 -17.87 -2.05
C ALA A 171 5.52 -17.65 -3.31
N GLN A 172 4.20 -17.70 -3.15
CA GLN A 172 3.26 -17.41 -4.26
C GLN A 172 3.27 -15.90 -4.56
N ARG A 173 3.21 -15.05 -3.53
CA ARG A 173 3.30 -13.59 -3.68
C ARG A 173 4.59 -13.18 -4.39
N ASP A 174 5.73 -13.73 -3.97
CA ASP A 174 7.04 -13.46 -4.58
C ASP A 174 7.07 -13.88 -6.06
N ARG A 175 6.45 -15.03 -6.40
CA ARG A 175 6.33 -15.50 -7.78
C ARG A 175 5.49 -14.55 -8.64
N VAL A 176 4.31 -14.17 -8.14
CA VAL A 176 3.40 -13.24 -8.85
C VAL A 176 4.10 -11.89 -9.06
N MET A 177 4.71 -11.33 -8.02
CA MET A 177 5.43 -10.06 -8.11
C MET A 177 6.62 -10.12 -9.08
N LYS A 178 7.36 -11.23 -9.10
CA LYS A 178 8.46 -11.42 -10.06
C LYS A 178 7.93 -11.48 -11.50
N ALA A 179 6.80 -12.17 -11.71
CA ALA A 179 6.17 -12.27 -13.01
C ALA A 179 5.63 -10.90 -13.49
N PHE A 180 5.02 -10.12 -12.60
CA PHE A 180 4.53 -8.77 -12.90
C PHE A 180 5.68 -7.81 -13.24
N ARG A 181 6.75 -7.77 -12.43
CA ARG A 181 7.91 -6.93 -12.73
C ARG A 181 8.61 -7.27 -14.05
N SER A 182 8.55 -8.52 -14.47
CA SER A 182 9.15 -8.98 -15.74
C SER A 182 8.21 -8.85 -16.95
N GLY A 183 6.99 -8.32 -16.77
CA GLY A 183 5.99 -8.19 -17.84
C GLY A 183 5.36 -9.53 -18.30
N ARG A 184 5.64 -10.66 -17.62
CA ARG A 184 4.95 -11.94 -17.90
C ARG A 184 3.52 -11.97 -17.39
N VAL A 185 3.22 -11.18 -16.40
CA VAL A 185 1.89 -10.81 -15.94
C VAL A 185 1.73 -9.33 -16.25
N GLU A 186 0.73 -8.99 -17.01
CA GLU A 186 0.48 -7.63 -17.46
C GLU A 186 -0.56 -6.94 -16.57
N ILE A 187 -1.43 -7.72 -15.95
CA ILE A 187 -2.52 -7.23 -15.10
C ILE A 187 -2.40 -7.85 -13.72
N LEU A 188 -2.08 -7.01 -12.73
CA LEU A 188 -2.07 -7.41 -11.33
C LEU A 188 -3.34 -6.95 -10.65
N ILE A 189 -4.13 -7.90 -10.13
CA ILE A 189 -5.36 -7.61 -9.38
C ILE A 189 -5.05 -7.74 -7.89
N ALA A 190 -5.30 -6.71 -7.10
CA ALA A 190 -4.89 -6.71 -5.71
C ALA A 190 -5.89 -6.01 -4.77
N THR A 191 -5.83 -6.39 -3.49
CA THR A 191 -6.41 -5.57 -2.42
C THR A 191 -5.44 -4.47 -2.01
N ASP A 192 -5.92 -3.39 -1.38
CA ASP A 192 -5.07 -2.28 -0.89
C ASP A 192 -3.92 -2.78 -0.03
N VAL A 193 -4.21 -3.64 0.94
CA VAL A 193 -3.20 -4.22 1.84
C VAL A 193 -2.11 -5.00 1.09
N ALA A 194 -2.49 -5.75 0.07
CA ALA A 194 -1.54 -6.55 -0.69
C ALA A 194 -0.72 -5.71 -1.68
N ALA A 195 -1.30 -4.63 -2.17
CA ALA A 195 -0.65 -3.70 -3.09
C ALA A 195 0.29 -2.70 -2.40
N ARG A 196 0.30 -2.64 -1.07
CA ARG A 196 1.25 -1.81 -0.33
C ARG A 196 2.69 -2.25 -0.57
N GLY A 197 3.57 -1.28 -0.73
CA GLY A 197 4.98 -1.55 -1.00
C GLY A 197 5.25 -2.16 -2.37
N ILE A 198 4.25 -2.22 -3.27
CA ILE A 198 4.51 -2.53 -4.67
C ILE A 198 5.31 -1.37 -5.27
N ASP A 199 6.60 -1.64 -5.45
CA ASP A 199 7.50 -0.75 -6.15
C ASP A 199 7.71 -1.32 -7.56
N VAL A 200 6.91 -0.80 -8.49
CA VAL A 200 6.98 -1.12 -9.92
C VAL A 200 6.79 0.19 -10.67
N ASP A 201 7.84 0.62 -11.35
CA ASP A 201 7.91 1.93 -11.99
C ASP A 201 7.12 2.04 -13.30
N ASP A 202 6.77 0.90 -13.90
CA ASP A 202 6.21 0.84 -15.24
C ASP A 202 4.68 0.62 -15.28
N VAL A 203 3.98 0.88 -14.17
CA VAL A 203 2.50 0.79 -14.16
C VAL A 203 1.93 1.98 -14.95
N GLU A 204 1.36 1.71 -16.12
CA GLU A 204 0.79 2.72 -17.02
C GLU A 204 -0.68 3.01 -16.71
N ALA A 205 -1.41 2.03 -16.17
CA ALA A 205 -2.82 2.19 -15.83
C ALA A 205 -3.17 1.62 -14.46
N VAL A 206 -3.98 2.35 -13.72
CA VAL A 206 -4.60 1.91 -12.47
C VAL A 206 -6.11 1.85 -12.64
N PHE A 207 -6.72 0.74 -12.28
CA PHE A 207 -8.15 0.56 -12.29
C PHE A 207 -8.68 0.38 -10.88
N ASN A 208 -9.48 1.30 -10.40
CA ASN A 208 -10.29 1.10 -9.19
C ASN A 208 -11.55 0.34 -9.60
N TYR A 209 -11.46 -1.00 -9.70
CA TYR A 209 -12.59 -1.88 -9.99
C TYR A 209 -13.69 -1.74 -8.93
N ASP A 210 -13.27 -1.58 -7.69
CA ASP A 210 -14.12 -1.13 -6.60
C ASP A 210 -13.62 0.22 -6.08
N ILE A 211 -14.54 1.16 -5.85
CA ILE A 211 -14.21 2.45 -5.26
C ILE A 211 -13.56 2.23 -3.88
N PRO A 212 -12.46 2.92 -3.54
CA PRO A 212 -11.79 2.75 -2.27
C PRO A 212 -12.68 3.14 -1.09
N GLN A 213 -12.44 2.56 0.07
CA GLN A 213 -13.21 2.82 1.29
C GLN A 213 -12.96 4.23 1.84
N ASP A 214 -11.72 4.70 1.75
CA ASP A 214 -11.27 6.01 2.23
C ASP A 214 -10.63 6.82 1.11
N ASP A 215 -10.72 8.15 1.21
CA ASP A 215 -10.23 9.08 0.18
C ASP A 215 -8.70 9.01 0.04
N GLU A 216 -7.97 8.76 1.13
CA GLU A 216 -6.52 8.59 1.11
C GLU A 216 -6.09 7.37 0.29
N TYR A 217 -6.83 6.26 0.40
CA TYR A 217 -6.55 5.07 -0.43
C TYR A 217 -6.68 5.36 -1.93
N TYR A 218 -7.57 6.26 -2.32
CA TYR A 218 -7.65 6.68 -3.72
C TYR A 218 -6.32 7.25 -4.20
N VAL A 219 -5.75 8.19 -3.46
CA VAL A 219 -4.46 8.82 -3.78
C VAL A 219 -3.33 7.79 -3.81
N HIS A 220 -3.30 6.87 -2.83
CA HIS A 220 -2.31 5.80 -2.76
C HIS A 220 -2.42 4.80 -3.92
N ARG A 221 -3.65 4.49 -4.37
CA ARG A 221 -3.90 3.61 -5.51
C ARG A 221 -3.43 4.26 -6.81
N ILE A 222 -3.91 5.45 -7.12
CA ILE A 222 -3.55 6.12 -8.38
C ILE A 222 -2.07 6.51 -8.41
N GLY A 223 -1.46 6.79 -7.26
CA GLY A 223 -0.02 7.05 -7.13
C GLY A 223 0.87 5.83 -7.44
N ARG A 224 0.30 4.69 -7.86
CA ARG A 224 1.07 3.58 -8.43
C ARG A 224 1.42 3.79 -9.90
N THR A 225 0.76 4.72 -10.58
CA THR A 225 1.11 5.17 -11.94
C THR A 225 1.62 6.61 -11.92
N GLY A 226 2.09 7.12 -13.04
CA GLY A 226 2.57 8.50 -13.16
C GLY A 226 3.86 8.79 -12.38
N ARG A 227 4.68 7.77 -12.09
CA ARG A 227 5.96 7.89 -11.37
C ARG A 227 7.11 8.29 -12.29
N ALA A 228 8.19 8.80 -11.70
CA ALA A 228 9.43 9.16 -12.39
C ALA A 228 9.24 10.10 -13.60
N GLY A 229 8.27 11.04 -13.50
CA GLY A 229 7.99 12.02 -14.56
C GLY A 229 7.21 11.47 -15.76
N ARG A 230 6.71 10.25 -15.69
CA ARG A 230 5.86 9.64 -16.73
C ARG A 230 4.40 10.04 -16.55
N THR A 231 3.63 9.98 -17.62
CA THR A 231 2.17 10.10 -17.57
C THR A 231 1.54 8.77 -17.21
N GLY A 232 0.40 8.80 -16.50
CA GLY A 232 -0.34 7.62 -16.11
C GLY A 232 -1.84 7.81 -16.30
N ARG A 233 -2.61 6.72 -16.24
CA ARG A 233 -4.07 6.76 -16.29
C ARG A 233 -4.68 6.04 -15.12
N ALA A 234 -5.73 6.63 -14.57
CA ALA A 234 -6.51 6.04 -13.49
C ALA A 234 -7.99 5.99 -13.89
N PHE A 235 -8.58 4.82 -13.77
CA PHE A 235 -9.97 4.55 -14.10
C PHE A 235 -10.72 4.11 -12.86
N THR A 236 -11.84 4.74 -12.54
CA THR A 236 -12.62 4.41 -11.35
C THR A 236 -14.04 4.01 -11.75
N PHE A 237 -14.43 2.79 -11.37
CA PHE A 237 -15.77 2.30 -11.58
C PHE A 237 -16.64 2.62 -10.38
N VAL A 238 -17.75 3.28 -10.64
CA VAL A 238 -18.75 3.64 -9.63
C VAL A 238 -20.10 3.09 -10.03
N LYS A 239 -20.98 2.89 -9.06
CA LYS A 239 -22.35 2.42 -9.30
C LYS A 239 -23.32 3.18 -8.42
N GLY A 240 -24.28 3.85 -9.02
CA GLY A 240 -25.41 4.46 -8.31
C GLY A 240 -24.95 5.37 -7.15
N LYS A 241 -25.23 4.97 -5.89
CA LYS A 241 -24.86 5.77 -4.71
C LYS A 241 -23.35 5.97 -4.52
N GLU A 242 -22.50 5.15 -5.12
CA GLU A 242 -21.04 5.31 -5.04
C GLU A 242 -20.55 6.61 -5.71
N VAL A 243 -21.36 7.21 -6.58
CA VAL A 243 -21.09 8.54 -7.16
C VAL A 243 -20.95 9.62 -6.08
N TYR A 244 -21.67 9.52 -4.95
CA TYR A 244 -21.51 10.47 -3.85
C TYR A 244 -20.11 10.34 -3.22
N LYS A 245 -19.63 9.12 -3.05
CA LYS A 245 -18.29 8.86 -2.55
C LYS A 245 -17.21 9.35 -3.53
N LEU A 246 -17.43 9.18 -4.81
CA LEU A 246 -16.54 9.77 -5.83
C LEU A 246 -16.47 11.29 -5.69
N LYS A 247 -17.58 11.97 -5.44
CA LYS A 247 -17.60 13.42 -5.22
C LYS A 247 -16.82 13.84 -3.97
N ASP A 248 -16.84 13.02 -2.91
CA ASP A 248 -16.04 13.26 -1.71
C ASP A 248 -14.54 13.10 -2.02
N ILE A 249 -14.15 12.05 -2.73
CA ILE A 249 -12.79 11.85 -3.24
C ILE A 249 -12.34 13.04 -4.12
N MET A 250 -13.18 13.48 -5.05
CA MET A 250 -12.85 14.62 -5.91
C MET A 250 -12.63 15.91 -5.11
N ARG A 251 -13.45 16.16 -4.08
CA ARG A 251 -13.25 17.30 -3.15
C ARG A 251 -11.95 17.17 -2.37
N TYR A 252 -11.66 15.97 -1.84
CA TYR A 252 -10.43 15.67 -1.12
C TYR A 252 -9.19 15.90 -2.00
N CYS A 253 -9.20 15.37 -3.21
CA CYS A 253 -8.11 15.49 -4.18
C CYS A 253 -8.02 16.87 -4.85
N LYS A 254 -9.02 17.75 -4.67
CA LYS A 254 -9.14 19.03 -5.37
C LYS A 254 -9.12 18.88 -6.90
N THR A 255 -9.67 17.78 -7.41
CA THR A 255 -9.82 17.50 -8.86
C THR A 255 -11.23 17.86 -9.31
N LYS A 256 -11.36 18.15 -10.62
CA LYS A 256 -12.66 18.45 -11.27
C LYS A 256 -13.19 17.23 -12.00
#